data_de8d999e82fc9660a8c7ebe71dae48c9
#
_entry.id   de8d999e82fc9660a8c7ebe71dae48c9
#
_cell.length_a   1.000
_cell.length_b   1.000
_cell.length_c   1.000
_cell.angle_alpha   90.00
_cell.angle_beta   90.00
_cell.angle_gamma   90.00
#
_symmetry.space_group_name_H-M   'P 1'
#
loop_
_entity.id
_entity.type
_entity.pdbx_description
1 polymer ?
#
loop_
_entity_poly.entity_id
_entity_poly.type
_entity_poly.pdbx_seq_one_letter_code
_entity_poly.pdbx_strand_id
1 'polypeptide(L)'
;MHQVEHRHDVHPLVQSVTRSVFTTAGSVEFLPDHCWDITFIRNRQGTFVLRTGLTTRPVQFDVEPGDENFAIAFKPFAYMPLMPGDVMRDEGVMLDMAGPGRFMLGVQSFEIPRLDSVEDFVRRLLTTEAVETNRLVASVVSGHPDAATERTLQRHFLKTTGLTLKTYGQIVRARRAIVLLGEGTPAAEVAFALGYADQPHLIRSLRTFMGTTPGQLARASQDHLSAAG
;
A
#
# COMPACT_ATOMS: atom_id res chain seq x y z
N MET A 1 -19.32 -1.29 -9.65
CA MET A 1 -19.49 -1.49 -8.20
C MET A 1 -18.63 -2.68 -7.77
N HIS A 2 -18.03 -2.68 -6.60
CA HIS A 2 -17.28 -3.82 -6.08
C HIS A 2 -17.63 -4.03 -4.61
N GLN A 3 -17.54 -5.27 -4.16
CA GLN A 3 -17.64 -5.61 -2.75
C GLN A 3 -16.26 -5.61 -2.15
N VAL A 4 -16.07 -4.91 -1.04
CA VAL A 4 -14.78 -4.82 -0.34
C VAL A 4 -14.95 -5.31 1.09
N GLU A 5 -14.09 -6.24 1.49
CA GLU A 5 -13.91 -6.66 2.87
C GLU A 5 -12.54 -6.21 3.35
N HIS A 6 -12.52 -5.45 4.44
CA HIS A 6 -11.30 -4.93 5.06
C HIS A 6 -11.10 -5.51 6.44
N ARG A 7 -9.86 -5.90 6.76
CA ARG A 7 -9.43 -6.26 8.12
C ARG A 7 -8.16 -5.51 8.50
N HIS A 8 -8.14 -5.04 9.72
CA HIS A 8 -6.99 -4.46 10.39
C HIS A 8 -6.58 -5.35 11.57
N ASP A 9 -5.40 -5.10 12.13
CA ASP A 9 -4.90 -5.76 13.35
C ASP A 9 -4.79 -7.28 13.29
N VAL A 10 -4.64 -7.85 12.09
CA VAL A 10 -4.46 -9.28 11.88
C VAL A 10 -3.10 -9.76 12.39
N HIS A 11 -2.06 -8.93 12.22
CA HIS A 11 -0.69 -9.24 12.67
C HIS A 11 0.11 -7.93 12.82
N PRO A 12 1.07 -7.80 13.77
CA PRO A 12 1.87 -6.59 13.97
C PRO A 12 2.59 -6.05 12.71
N LEU A 13 2.96 -6.91 11.77
CA LEU A 13 3.61 -6.53 10.51
C LEU A 13 2.64 -6.17 9.39
N VAL A 14 1.36 -6.48 9.54
CA VAL A 14 0.32 -6.23 8.54
C VAL A 14 -0.34 -4.90 8.85
N GLN A 15 -0.49 -4.06 7.84
CA GLN A 15 -1.23 -2.81 7.90
C GLN A 15 -2.72 -3.05 7.70
N SER A 16 -3.03 -3.83 6.67
CA SER A 16 -4.41 -4.20 6.33
C SER A 16 -4.45 -5.45 5.46
N VAL A 17 -5.60 -6.09 5.48
CA VAL A 17 -5.96 -7.15 4.54
C VAL A 17 -7.23 -6.70 3.83
N THR A 18 -7.20 -6.76 2.51
CA THR A 18 -8.32 -6.31 1.67
C THR A 18 -8.70 -7.40 0.68
N ARG A 19 -9.99 -7.73 0.62
CA ARG A 19 -10.55 -8.57 -0.42
C ARG A 19 -11.55 -7.76 -1.22
N SER A 20 -11.38 -7.72 -2.55
CA SER A 20 -12.29 -7.03 -3.48
C SER A 20 -12.82 -8.01 -4.50
N VAL A 21 -14.13 -7.96 -4.76
CA VAL A 21 -14.79 -8.71 -5.84
C VAL A 21 -15.45 -7.69 -6.76
N PHE A 22 -15.07 -7.69 -8.04
CA PHE A 22 -15.57 -6.73 -9.02
C PHE A 22 -16.80 -7.28 -9.72
N THR A 23 -17.86 -6.48 -9.77
CA THR A 23 -19.16 -6.85 -10.37
C THR A 23 -19.41 -6.15 -11.70
N THR A 24 -18.57 -5.14 -12.03
CA THR A 24 -18.64 -4.38 -13.29
C THR A 24 -17.24 -4.21 -13.84
N ALA A 25 -17.11 -4.18 -15.16
CA ALA A 25 -15.88 -3.80 -15.83
C ALA A 25 -15.54 -2.32 -15.55
N GLY A 26 -14.27 -2.01 -15.49
CA GLY A 26 -13.78 -0.65 -15.29
C GLY A 26 -12.30 -0.59 -14.96
N SER A 27 -11.81 0.60 -14.64
CA SER A 27 -10.45 0.82 -14.17
C SER A 27 -10.47 1.19 -12.68
N VAL A 28 -9.60 0.57 -11.90
CA VAL A 28 -9.42 0.83 -10.47
C VAL A 28 -8.08 1.50 -10.26
N GLU A 29 -8.08 2.62 -9.55
CA GLU A 29 -6.88 3.36 -9.20
C GLU A 29 -6.44 3.03 -7.77
N PHE A 30 -5.16 2.64 -7.65
CA PHE A 30 -4.50 2.45 -6.36
C PHE A 30 -3.60 3.63 -6.08
N LEU A 31 -3.90 4.36 -5.03
CA LEU A 31 -3.11 5.50 -4.60
C LEU A 31 -1.87 5.03 -3.83
N PRO A 32 -0.74 5.72 -3.98
CA PRO A 32 0.44 5.47 -3.16
C PRO A 32 0.09 5.43 -1.68
N ASP A 33 0.58 4.41 -1.04
CA ASP A 33 0.51 4.29 0.40
C ASP A 33 1.92 4.04 0.97
N HIS A 34 1.99 3.80 2.26
CA HIS A 34 3.24 3.56 2.95
C HIS A 34 3.51 2.06 3.18
N CYS A 35 2.88 1.21 2.36
CA CYS A 35 2.94 -0.25 2.45
C CYS A 35 3.46 -0.86 1.15
N TRP A 36 3.87 -2.09 1.23
CA TRP A 36 4.07 -2.97 0.09
C TRP A 36 3.14 -4.18 0.25
N ASP A 37 2.79 -4.83 -0.85
CA ASP A 37 1.75 -5.84 -0.84
C ASP A 37 2.19 -7.17 -1.42
N ILE A 38 1.55 -8.24 -0.93
CA ILE A 38 1.36 -9.48 -1.69
C ILE A 38 -0.12 -9.52 -2.05
N THR A 39 -0.40 -9.46 -3.36
CA THR A 39 -1.75 -9.47 -3.90
C THR A 39 -2.00 -10.77 -4.66
N PHE A 40 -3.03 -11.49 -4.27
CA PHE A 40 -3.53 -12.68 -4.93
C PHE A 40 -4.67 -12.26 -5.85
N ILE A 41 -4.47 -12.42 -7.15
CA ILE A 41 -5.40 -11.99 -8.20
C ILE A 41 -6.02 -13.25 -8.80
N ARG A 42 -7.33 -13.31 -8.83
CA ARG A 42 -8.08 -14.35 -9.54
C ARG A 42 -8.95 -13.71 -10.61
N ASN A 43 -8.77 -14.15 -11.86
CA ASN A 43 -9.54 -13.69 -13.01
C ASN A 43 -9.79 -14.84 -13.98
N ARG A 44 -10.37 -14.54 -15.15
CA ARG A 44 -10.65 -15.54 -16.19
C ARG A 44 -9.42 -16.26 -16.74
N GLN A 45 -8.23 -15.66 -16.63
CA GLN A 45 -6.97 -16.23 -17.10
C GLN A 45 -6.35 -17.18 -16.07
N GLY A 46 -6.77 -17.10 -14.79
CA GLY A 46 -6.28 -17.93 -13.72
C GLY A 46 -6.04 -17.20 -12.40
N THR A 47 -5.17 -17.79 -11.60
CA THR A 47 -4.74 -17.21 -10.32
C THR A 47 -3.28 -16.76 -10.43
N PHE A 48 -3.00 -15.56 -10.00
CA PHE A 48 -1.69 -14.91 -10.05
C PHE A 48 -1.34 -14.37 -8.67
N VAL A 49 -0.05 -14.26 -8.40
CA VAL A 49 0.44 -13.63 -7.17
C VAL A 49 1.38 -12.50 -7.57
N LEU A 50 1.03 -11.29 -7.17
CA LEU A 50 1.80 -10.08 -7.44
C LEU A 50 2.43 -9.58 -6.13
N ARG A 51 3.73 -9.36 -6.12
CA ARG A 51 4.44 -8.64 -5.05
C ARG A 51 4.70 -7.21 -5.54
N THR A 52 4.17 -6.20 -4.85
CA THR A 52 4.39 -4.78 -5.16
C THR A 52 5.34 -4.13 -4.17
N GLY A 53 6.16 -3.21 -4.65
CA GLY A 53 6.93 -2.30 -3.78
C GLY A 53 6.09 -1.12 -3.28
N LEU A 54 6.70 -0.23 -2.50
CA LEU A 54 6.09 1.06 -2.21
C LEU A 54 6.05 1.89 -3.49
N THR A 55 4.89 2.49 -3.76
CA THR A 55 4.69 3.31 -4.94
C THR A 55 4.77 4.81 -4.60
N THR A 56 5.22 5.61 -5.56
CA THR A 56 5.31 7.09 -5.44
C THR A 56 4.28 7.82 -6.27
N ARG A 57 3.51 7.09 -7.07
CA ARG A 57 2.47 7.60 -7.99
C ARG A 57 1.29 6.62 -8.04
N PRO A 58 0.08 7.09 -8.38
CA PRO A 58 -1.06 6.23 -8.61
C PRO A 58 -0.80 5.17 -9.69
N VAL A 59 -1.37 3.99 -9.49
CA VAL A 59 -1.32 2.87 -10.46
C VAL A 59 -2.75 2.48 -10.80
N GLN A 60 -3.04 2.28 -12.10
CA GLN A 60 -4.35 1.88 -12.58
C GLN A 60 -4.32 0.45 -13.10
N PHE A 61 -5.38 -0.29 -12.83
CA PHE A 61 -5.61 -1.64 -13.33
C PHE A 61 -7.02 -1.75 -13.89
N ASP A 62 -7.15 -2.37 -15.04
CA ASP A 62 -8.45 -2.73 -15.60
C ASP A 62 -8.95 -3.99 -14.91
N VAL A 63 -10.25 -4.03 -14.65
CA VAL A 63 -10.93 -5.15 -13.99
C VAL A 63 -12.18 -5.53 -14.76
N GLU A 64 -12.52 -6.81 -14.70
CA GLU A 64 -13.70 -7.38 -15.30
C GLU A 64 -14.65 -7.97 -14.26
N PRO A 65 -15.95 -8.13 -14.59
CA PRO A 65 -16.89 -8.79 -13.68
C PRO A 65 -16.41 -10.21 -13.32
N GLY A 66 -16.35 -10.50 -12.03
CA GLY A 66 -15.88 -11.77 -11.48
C GLY A 66 -14.39 -11.78 -11.12
N ASP A 67 -13.64 -10.73 -11.44
CA ASP A 67 -12.28 -10.59 -10.93
C ASP A 67 -12.27 -10.43 -9.42
N GLU A 68 -11.31 -11.06 -8.77
CA GLU A 68 -11.08 -10.96 -7.33
C GLU A 68 -9.64 -10.58 -7.04
N ASN A 69 -9.46 -9.63 -6.14
CA ASN A 69 -8.17 -9.27 -5.57
C ASN A 69 -8.19 -9.49 -4.06
N PHE A 70 -7.18 -10.21 -3.57
CA PHE A 70 -6.95 -10.38 -2.15
C PHE A 70 -5.53 -9.90 -1.82
N ALA A 71 -5.43 -8.76 -1.15
CA ALA A 71 -4.16 -8.09 -0.87
C ALA A 71 -3.85 -8.12 0.63
N ILE A 72 -2.60 -8.43 0.96
CA ILE A 72 -2.03 -8.30 2.30
C ILE A 72 -0.99 -7.19 2.23
N ALA A 73 -1.34 -6.04 2.82
CA ALA A 73 -0.48 -4.88 2.90
C ALA A 73 0.44 -4.97 4.13
N PHE A 74 1.74 -4.91 3.91
CA PHE A 74 2.75 -4.97 4.97
C PHE A 74 3.24 -3.59 5.35
N LYS A 75 3.47 -3.39 6.64
CA LYS A 75 4.07 -2.15 7.17
C LYS A 75 5.49 -1.95 6.61
N PRO A 76 5.94 -0.71 6.44
CA PRO A 76 7.19 -0.40 5.73
C PRO A 76 8.46 -0.94 6.41
N PHE A 77 8.39 -1.33 7.67
CA PHE A 77 9.52 -1.94 8.38
C PHE A 77 9.60 -3.47 8.22
N ALA A 78 8.56 -4.10 7.67
CA ALA A 78 8.64 -5.47 7.16
C ALA A 78 9.23 -5.42 5.75
N TYR A 79 10.10 -6.35 5.38
CA TYR A 79 10.71 -6.38 4.04
C TYR A 79 11.07 -7.81 3.63
N MET A 80 11.21 -8.03 2.34
CA MET A 80 11.69 -9.29 1.77
C MET A 80 13.18 -9.16 1.41
N PRO A 81 14.08 -9.94 2.01
CA PRO A 81 15.51 -9.90 1.66
C PRO A 81 15.79 -10.19 0.18
N LEU A 82 15.02 -11.10 -0.43
CA LEU A 82 15.11 -11.46 -1.86
C LEU A 82 14.70 -10.33 -2.80
N MET A 83 13.79 -9.46 -2.37
CA MET A 83 13.23 -8.35 -3.16
C MET A 83 13.23 -7.09 -2.29
N PRO A 84 14.42 -6.52 -1.99
CA PRO A 84 14.54 -5.37 -1.10
C PRO A 84 13.87 -4.13 -1.69
N GLY A 85 13.48 -3.19 -0.81
CA GLY A 85 12.67 -2.04 -1.18
C GLY A 85 13.32 -1.15 -2.23
N ASP A 86 14.64 -0.97 -2.19
CA ASP A 86 15.38 -0.14 -3.15
C ASP A 86 15.34 -0.69 -4.60
N VAL A 87 15.14 -1.99 -4.77
CA VAL A 87 14.90 -2.63 -6.08
C VAL A 87 13.42 -2.57 -6.46
N MET A 88 12.53 -2.60 -5.49
CA MET A 88 11.09 -2.76 -5.69
C MET A 88 10.30 -1.46 -5.71
N ARG A 89 10.95 -0.29 -5.57
CA ARG A 89 10.24 0.99 -5.61
C ARG A 89 9.55 1.22 -6.95
N ASP A 90 8.25 1.50 -6.93
CA ASP A 90 7.39 1.69 -8.10
C ASP A 90 7.31 0.46 -9.02
N GLU A 91 7.70 -0.72 -8.53
CA GLU A 91 7.73 -1.97 -9.27
C GLU A 91 6.73 -3.00 -8.71
N GLY A 92 6.31 -3.91 -9.59
CA GLY A 92 5.54 -5.09 -9.25
C GLY A 92 6.12 -6.31 -9.95
N VAL A 93 6.23 -7.43 -9.23
CA VAL A 93 6.78 -8.69 -9.76
C VAL A 93 5.74 -9.78 -9.60
N MET A 94 5.39 -10.43 -10.71
CA MET A 94 4.59 -11.65 -10.67
C MET A 94 5.44 -12.80 -10.15
N LEU A 95 4.93 -13.47 -9.10
CA LEU A 95 5.59 -14.62 -8.49
C LEU A 95 5.19 -15.90 -9.24
N ASP A 96 6.14 -16.81 -9.41
CA ASP A 96 5.90 -18.07 -10.09
C ASP A 96 4.93 -18.96 -9.32
N MET A 97 3.99 -19.57 -10.01
CA MET A 97 3.07 -20.53 -9.44
C MET A 97 3.75 -21.90 -9.29
N ALA A 98 3.69 -22.50 -8.11
CA ALA A 98 4.22 -23.84 -7.82
C ALA A 98 3.16 -24.96 -8.01
N GLY A 99 2.01 -24.62 -8.59
CA GLY A 99 0.86 -25.48 -8.76
C GLY A 99 -0.44 -24.82 -8.25
N PRO A 100 -1.58 -25.52 -8.31
CA PRO A 100 -2.85 -24.97 -7.89
C PRO A 100 -2.81 -24.46 -6.44
N GLY A 101 -3.13 -23.17 -6.23
CA GLY A 101 -3.18 -22.55 -4.92
C GLY A 101 -1.83 -22.38 -4.21
N ARG A 102 -0.70 -22.53 -4.94
CA ARG A 102 0.65 -22.39 -4.37
C ARG A 102 1.53 -21.52 -5.26
N PHE A 103 2.42 -20.76 -4.66
CA PHE A 103 3.37 -19.88 -5.34
C PHE A 103 4.78 -20.00 -4.74
N MET A 104 5.78 -19.51 -5.46
CA MET A 104 7.18 -19.53 -5.05
C MET A 104 7.63 -18.18 -4.51
N LEU A 105 8.41 -18.20 -3.42
CA LEU A 105 9.26 -17.12 -2.97
C LEU A 105 10.69 -17.66 -2.87
N GLY A 106 11.51 -17.30 -3.85
CA GLY A 106 12.83 -17.92 -4.01
C GLY A 106 12.69 -19.43 -4.25
N VAL A 107 13.28 -20.23 -3.38
CA VAL A 107 13.23 -21.70 -3.46
C VAL A 107 12.08 -22.33 -2.64
N GLN A 108 11.33 -21.51 -1.92
CA GLN A 108 10.28 -21.97 -1.02
C GLN A 108 8.90 -21.81 -1.64
N SER A 109 8.04 -22.80 -1.42
CA SER A 109 6.66 -22.80 -1.88
C SER A 109 5.69 -22.46 -0.74
N PHE A 110 4.77 -21.54 -1.00
CA PHE A 110 3.75 -21.07 -0.07
C PHE A 110 2.34 -21.35 -0.62
N GLU A 111 1.41 -21.65 0.26
CA GLU A 111 -0.01 -21.70 -0.07
C GLU A 111 -0.58 -20.28 -0.13
N ILE A 112 -1.48 -20.03 -1.08
CA ILE A 112 -2.28 -18.81 -1.12
C ILE A 112 -3.18 -18.83 0.11
N PRO A 113 -3.04 -17.86 1.02
CA PRO A 113 -3.82 -17.85 2.26
C PRO A 113 -5.29 -17.52 1.98
N ARG A 114 -6.15 -17.99 2.87
CA ARG A 114 -7.52 -17.50 2.98
C ARG A 114 -7.55 -16.32 3.96
N LEU A 115 -8.64 -15.59 3.99
CA LEU A 115 -8.81 -14.44 4.88
C LEU A 115 -8.67 -14.79 6.36
N ASP A 116 -9.06 -16.00 6.75
CA ASP A 116 -8.99 -16.52 8.11
C ASP A 116 -7.61 -17.09 8.50
N SER A 117 -6.73 -17.33 7.52
CA SER A 117 -5.40 -17.93 7.72
C SER A 117 -4.24 -16.97 7.45
N VAL A 118 -4.51 -15.66 7.32
CA VAL A 118 -3.48 -14.65 7.05
C VAL A 118 -2.42 -14.60 8.16
N GLU A 119 -2.82 -14.74 9.43
CA GLU A 119 -1.87 -14.72 10.55
C GLU A 119 -0.88 -15.88 10.46
N ASP A 120 -1.34 -17.09 10.16
CA ASP A 120 -0.48 -18.26 9.98
C ASP A 120 0.43 -18.12 8.77
N PHE A 121 -0.08 -17.53 7.68
CA PHE A 121 0.71 -17.22 6.50
C PHE A 121 1.85 -16.24 6.82
N VAL A 122 1.57 -15.14 7.52
CA VAL A 122 2.59 -14.16 7.92
C VAL A 122 3.60 -14.79 8.89
N ARG A 123 3.15 -15.60 9.84
CA ARG A 123 4.03 -16.33 10.75
C ARG A 123 4.97 -17.27 9.98
N ARG A 124 4.46 -17.94 8.94
CA ARG A 124 5.27 -18.79 8.08
C ARG A 124 6.31 -17.99 7.29
N LEU A 125 5.95 -16.82 6.73
CA LEU A 125 6.91 -15.93 6.05
C LEU A 125 8.06 -15.53 6.98
N LEU A 126 7.78 -15.28 8.26
CA LEU A 126 8.80 -14.94 9.28
C LEU A 126 9.68 -16.13 9.63
N THR A 127 9.07 -17.29 9.90
CA THR A 127 9.84 -18.50 10.31
C THR A 127 10.72 -19.04 9.20
N THR A 128 10.40 -18.73 7.95
CA THR A 128 11.19 -19.12 6.78
C THR A 128 12.14 -18.01 6.30
N GLU A 129 12.20 -16.89 7.03
CA GLU A 129 13.01 -15.71 6.69
C GLU A 129 12.67 -15.12 5.30
N ALA A 130 11.50 -15.48 4.74
CA ALA A 130 11.00 -14.87 3.51
C ALA A 130 10.64 -13.39 3.72
N VAL A 131 10.22 -13.05 4.95
CA VAL A 131 9.99 -11.67 5.41
C VAL A 131 10.77 -11.48 6.71
N GLU A 132 11.45 -10.34 6.80
CA GLU A 132 12.18 -9.89 7.99
C GLU A 132 11.68 -8.52 8.45
N THR A 133 12.16 -8.09 9.62
CA THR A 133 11.85 -6.78 10.19
C THR A 133 13.10 -5.92 10.36
N ASN A 134 13.00 -4.65 9.99
CA ASN A 134 14.05 -3.67 10.24
C ASN A 134 13.66 -2.79 11.45
N ARG A 135 14.32 -3.01 12.59
CA ARG A 135 14.03 -2.29 13.85
C ARG A 135 14.24 -0.79 13.74
N LEU A 136 15.29 -0.33 13.02
CA LEU A 136 15.55 1.09 12.83
C LEU A 136 14.44 1.76 12.00
N VAL A 137 13.92 1.07 10.98
CA VAL A 137 12.76 1.58 10.22
C VAL A 137 11.51 1.58 11.08
N ALA A 138 11.30 0.53 11.88
CA ALA A 138 10.16 0.46 12.80
C ALA A 138 10.16 1.61 13.82
N SER A 139 11.32 1.93 14.41
CA SER A 139 11.46 3.03 15.38
C SER A 139 11.15 4.40 14.76
N VAL A 140 11.57 4.63 13.50
CA VAL A 140 11.25 5.86 12.76
C VAL A 140 9.76 5.95 12.45
N VAL A 141 9.16 4.85 11.97
CA VAL A 141 7.72 4.82 11.60
C VAL A 141 6.82 5.01 12.83
N SER A 142 7.24 4.51 13.99
CA SER A 142 6.52 4.70 15.27
C SER A 142 6.73 6.08 15.90
N GLY A 143 7.57 6.93 15.31
CA GLY A 143 7.87 8.27 15.83
C GLY A 143 8.86 8.30 17.01
N HIS A 144 9.51 7.18 17.31
CA HIS A 144 10.49 7.03 18.40
C HIS A 144 11.82 6.50 17.83
N PRO A 145 12.55 7.33 17.07
CA PRO A 145 13.78 6.87 16.42
C PRO A 145 14.83 6.44 17.44
N ASP A 146 15.38 5.24 17.23
CA ASP A 146 16.50 4.74 18.02
C ASP A 146 17.74 5.63 17.86
N ALA A 147 18.66 5.54 18.83
CA ALA A 147 19.94 6.25 18.81
C ALA A 147 20.85 5.74 17.70
N ALA A 148 20.62 6.21 16.48
CA ALA A 148 21.46 5.95 15.32
C ALA A 148 21.76 7.26 14.58
N THR A 149 22.86 7.28 13.81
CA THR A 149 23.17 8.48 13.03
C THR A 149 22.15 8.64 11.91
N GLU A 150 21.86 9.88 11.53
CA GLU A 150 20.94 10.18 10.42
C GLU A 150 21.31 9.42 9.14
N ARG A 151 22.60 9.35 8.81
CA ARG A 151 23.12 8.59 7.65
C ARG A 151 22.76 7.10 7.74
N THR A 152 22.85 6.50 8.92
CA THR A 152 22.49 5.10 9.14
C THR A 152 20.99 4.88 8.96
N LEU A 153 20.17 5.74 9.55
CA LEU A 153 18.71 5.70 9.40
C LEU A 153 18.31 5.85 7.93
N GLN A 154 18.84 6.83 7.22
CA GLN A 154 18.55 7.04 5.80
C GLN A 154 18.91 5.82 4.95
N ARG A 155 20.08 5.21 5.19
CA ARG A 155 20.53 4.01 4.46
C ARG A 155 19.59 2.83 4.70
N HIS A 156 19.27 2.54 5.98
CA HIS A 156 18.36 1.44 6.32
C HIS A 156 16.97 1.69 5.76
N PHE A 157 16.47 2.90 5.87
CA PHE A 157 15.15 3.26 5.37
C PHE A 157 15.06 3.09 3.84
N LEU A 158 16.04 3.62 3.10
CA LEU A 158 16.09 3.49 1.64
C LEU A 158 16.16 2.02 1.21
N LYS A 159 17.04 1.21 1.83
CA LYS A 159 17.17 -0.22 1.49
C LYS A 159 15.90 -1.01 1.79
N THR A 160 15.24 -0.71 2.90
CA THR A 160 14.05 -1.44 3.34
C THR A 160 12.80 -1.06 2.55
N THR A 161 12.61 0.23 2.26
CA THR A 161 11.38 0.76 1.67
C THR A 161 11.51 1.20 0.21
N GLY A 162 12.72 1.43 -0.27
CA GLY A 162 12.99 2.06 -1.57
C GLY A 162 12.77 3.56 -1.59
N LEU A 163 12.36 4.16 -0.47
CA LEU A 163 12.05 5.58 -0.36
C LEU A 163 13.05 6.30 0.57
N THR A 164 13.27 7.58 0.32
CA THR A 164 13.90 8.42 1.33
C THR A 164 12.90 8.72 2.45
N LEU A 165 13.39 9.00 3.66
CA LEU A 165 12.54 9.45 4.79
C LEU A 165 11.67 10.66 4.39
N LYS A 166 12.24 11.59 3.62
CA LYS A 166 11.53 12.77 3.12
C LYS A 166 10.36 12.37 2.21
N THR A 167 10.61 11.52 1.21
CA THR A 167 9.58 11.06 0.26
C THR A 167 8.48 10.30 0.98
N TYR A 168 8.85 9.38 1.87
CA TYR A 168 7.91 8.64 2.71
C TYR A 168 7.01 9.58 3.52
N GLY A 169 7.60 10.54 4.23
CA GLY A 169 6.83 11.53 5.01
C GLY A 169 5.90 12.38 4.14
N GLN A 170 6.30 12.68 2.90
CA GLN A 170 5.45 13.40 1.95
C GLN A 170 4.24 12.55 1.51
N ILE A 171 4.43 11.26 1.22
CA ILE A 171 3.34 10.35 0.85
C ILE A 171 2.36 10.19 2.03
N VAL A 172 2.86 9.91 3.24
CA VAL A 172 2.03 9.78 4.46
C VAL A 172 1.21 11.06 4.68
N ARG A 173 1.85 12.23 4.56
CA ARG A 173 1.19 13.52 4.71
C ARG A 173 0.13 13.76 3.64
N ALA A 174 0.41 13.43 2.37
CA ALA A 174 -0.54 13.57 1.28
C ALA A 174 -1.76 12.64 1.45
N ARG A 175 -1.57 11.39 1.92
CA ARG A 175 -2.68 10.50 2.26
C ARG A 175 -3.57 11.04 3.38
N ARG A 176 -2.98 11.57 4.44
CA ARG A 176 -3.76 12.23 5.52
C ARG A 176 -4.56 13.41 4.98
N ALA A 177 -3.98 14.17 4.04
CA ALA A 177 -4.71 15.27 3.40
C ALA A 177 -5.92 14.78 2.60
N ILE A 178 -5.82 13.67 1.86
CA ILE A 178 -6.95 13.03 1.15
C ILE A 178 -8.08 12.69 2.12
N VAL A 179 -7.76 12.09 3.26
CA VAL A 179 -8.77 11.71 4.26
C VAL A 179 -9.49 12.96 4.78
N LEU A 180 -8.76 13.97 5.24
CA LEU A 180 -9.36 15.20 5.79
C LEU A 180 -10.20 15.97 4.75
N LEU A 181 -9.73 16.01 3.50
CA LEU A 181 -10.48 16.62 2.39
C LEU A 181 -11.76 15.83 2.07
N GLY A 182 -11.69 14.50 2.13
CA GLY A 182 -12.85 13.62 1.96
C GLY A 182 -13.89 13.77 3.07
N GLU A 183 -13.46 14.11 4.28
CA GLU A 183 -14.31 14.46 5.43
C GLU A 183 -14.91 15.88 5.32
N GLY A 184 -14.58 16.63 4.25
CA GLY A 184 -15.08 17.98 4.01
C GLY A 184 -14.28 19.10 4.64
N THR A 185 -13.11 18.83 5.23
CA THR A 185 -12.25 19.86 5.80
C THR A 185 -11.74 20.80 4.69
N PRO A 186 -11.86 22.13 4.84
CA PRO A 186 -11.38 23.10 3.84
C PRO A 186 -9.89 22.95 3.53
N ALA A 187 -9.51 23.06 2.26
CA ALA A 187 -8.12 22.84 1.83
C ALA A 187 -7.09 23.75 2.51
N ALA A 188 -7.47 24.97 2.87
CA ALA A 188 -6.60 25.88 3.61
C ALA A 188 -6.33 25.39 5.04
N GLU A 189 -7.35 24.84 5.70
CA GLU A 189 -7.24 24.26 7.06
C GLU A 189 -6.40 22.97 7.02
N VAL A 190 -6.64 22.11 6.02
CA VAL A 190 -5.82 20.90 5.80
C VAL A 190 -4.35 21.27 5.59
N ALA A 191 -4.08 22.30 4.78
CA ALA A 191 -2.71 22.77 4.55
C ALA A 191 -2.04 23.20 5.85
N PHE A 192 -2.73 23.97 6.66
CA PHE A 192 -2.23 24.43 7.96
C PHE A 192 -2.03 23.25 8.94
N ALA A 193 -3.04 22.42 9.12
CA ALA A 193 -3.03 21.29 10.07
C ALA A 193 -1.92 20.28 9.78
N LEU A 194 -1.59 20.08 8.50
CA LEU A 194 -0.56 19.10 8.06
C LEU A 194 0.81 19.75 7.79
N GLY A 195 1.01 21.05 8.11
CA GLY A 195 2.30 21.74 8.00
C GLY A 195 2.76 21.93 6.54
N TYR A 196 1.83 22.14 5.62
CA TYR A 196 2.16 22.70 4.30
C TYR A 196 2.37 24.21 4.43
N ALA A 197 3.27 24.78 3.62
CA ALA A 197 3.54 26.22 3.66
C ALA A 197 2.30 27.05 3.27
N ASP A 198 1.51 26.54 2.32
CA ASP A 198 0.31 27.16 1.81
C ASP A 198 -0.59 26.14 1.10
N GLN A 199 -1.79 26.55 0.69
CA GLN A 199 -2.71 25.72 -0.08
C GLN A 199 -2.13 25.31 -1.46
N PRO A 200 -1.44 26.18 -2.25
CA PRO A 200 -0.74 25.75 -3.44
C PRO A 200 0.30 24.64 -3.21
N HIS A 201 1.02 24.65 -2.09
CA HIS A 201 1.95 23.56 -1.74
C HIS A 201 1.21 22.25 -1.51
N LEU A 202 0.10 22.27 -0.78
CA LEU A 202 -0.78 21.08 -0.63
C LEU A 202 -1.24 20.55 -1.99
N ILE A 203 -1.74 21.44 -2.88
CA ILE A 203 -2.22 21.04 -4.22
C ILE A 203 -1.11 20.39 -5.03
N ARG A 204 0.11 20.95 -5.04
CA ARG A 204 1.26 20.36 -5.74
C ARG A 204 1.60 18.98 -5.19
N SER A 205 1.60 18.83 -3.85
CA SER A 205 1.86 17.54 -3.19
C SER A 205 0.81 16.48 -3.57
N LEU A 206 -0.46 16.83 -3.55
CA LEU A 206 -1.55 15.92 -3.93
C LEU A 206 -1.45 15.52 -5.41
N ARG A 207 -1.16 16.45 -6.32
CA ARG A 207 -0.93 16.11 -7.74
C ARG A 207 0.23 15.15 -7.92
N THR A 208 1.34 15.40 -7.22
CA THR A 208 2.56 14.60 -7.36
C THR A 208 2.36 13.16 -6.87
N PHE A 209 1.79 13.00 -5.68
CA PHE A 209 1.73 11.68 -5.04
C PHE A 209 0.37 10.98 -5.23
N MET A 210 -0.72 11.73 -5.31
CA MET A 210 -2.09 11.17 -5.32
C MET A 210 -2.79 11.37 -6.67
N GLY A 211 -2.15 12.00 -7.65
CA GLY A 211 -2.73 12.23 -8.98
C GLY A 211 -3.98 13.11 -9.00
N THR A 212 -4.37 13.71 -7.86
CA THR A 212 -5.64 14.42 -7.71
C THR A 212 -5.48 15.81 -7.10
N THR A 213 -6.57 16.55 -7.04
CA THR A 213 -6.64 17.87 -6.40
C THR A 213 -7.84 17.94 -5.45
N PRO A 214 -7.85 18.89 -4.47
CA PRO A 214 -9.00 19.08 -3.59
C PRO A 214 -10.32 19.27 -4.34
N GLY A 215 -10.29 20.02 -5.47
CA GLY A 215 -11.46 20.26 -6.29
C GLY A 215 -11.99 19.01 -7.02
N GLN A 216 -11.10 18.11 -7.43
CA GLN A 216 -11.49 16.82 -8.02
C GLN A 216 -12.10 15.89 -6.97
N LEU A 217 -11.52 15.82 -5.77
CA LEU A 217 -12.06 15.05 -4.66
C LEU A 217 -13.45 15.53 -4.25
N ALA A 218 -13.66 16.85 -4.14
CA ALA A 218 -14.95 17.41 -3.80
C ALA A 218 -16.02 17.07 -4.85
N ARG A 219 -15.69 17.09 -6.14
CA ARG A 219 -16.61 16.69 -7.22
C ARG A 219 -16.96 15.21 -7.15
N ALA A 220 -15.98 14.33 -7.00
CA ALA A 220 -16.19 12.89 -6.88
C ALA A 220 -17.12 12.55 -5.70
N SER A 221 -16.98 13.25 -4.57
CA SER A 221 -17.87 13.09 -3.41
C SER A 221 -19.31 13.57 -3.71
N GLN A 222 -19.49 14.64 -4.49
CA GLN A 222 -20.81 15.15 -4.89
C GLN A 222 -21.50 14.21 -5.90
N ASP A 223 -20.74 13.66 -6.86
CA ASP A 223 -21.27 12.72 -7.85
C ASP A 223 -21.76 11.42 -7.20
N HIS A 224 -21.10 10.95 -6.15
CA HIS A 224 -21.55 9.81 -5.36
C HIS A 224 -22.83 10.09 -4.56
N LEU A 225 -23.01 11.30 -4.06
CA LEU A 225 -24.24 11.71 -3.33
C LEU A 225 -25.42 11.91 -4.28
N SER A 226 -25.20 12.44 -5.49
CA SER A 226 -26.25 12.63 -6.49
C SER A 226 -26.68 11.33 -7.20
N ALA A 227 -25.84 10.31 -7.23
CA ALA A 227 -26.17 9.00 -7.79
C ALA A 227 -26.91 8.08 -6.81
N ALA A 228 -26.98 8.46 -5.54
CA ALA A 228 -27.65 7.72 -4.46
C ALA A 228 -29.05 8.28 -4.08
N GLY A 229 -29.49 9.38 -4.71
CA GLY A 229 -30.82 9.99 -4.58
C GLY A 229 -31.64 9.80 -5.84
#